data_a607c52d85a1539c0eb97d328653024e
#
_entry.id   a607c52d85a1539c0eb97d328653024e
#
_cell.length_a   1.000
_cell.length_b   1.000
_cell.length_c   1.000
_cell.angle_alpha   90.00
_cell.angle_beta   90.00
_cell.angle_gamma   90.00
#
_symmetry.space_group_name_H-M   'P 1'
#
loop_
_entity.id
_entity.type
_entity.pdbx_description
1 polymer ?
#
loop_
_entity_poly.entity_id
_entity_poly.type
_entity_poly.pdbx_seq_one_letter_code
_entity_poly.pdbx_strand_id
1 'polypeptide(L)'
;MDRRKFLAATAVAAVSPMPALETLAQSTPRQYIELRRYHLLPGTKQRAFSTFVGDVAIPAMNRAGVARVGAFTVVYGDNAPSLLLVLTHQTIDSVVALRDRLASDAVYARAGAAILDAPMSDPAFVRVESTLVRAIDAMPTLEPSAGAGAATSRIVELRTYESHSDRAALNKLKMFNAGEVPIFRRTGLTPVFFGETLVGAKMPSLIYMLTFSDMSARDSAWRAFGQDPDWKTLSADPQYRENVSAISDIILRPTAYSQI
;
A
#
# COMPACT_ATOMS: atom_id res chain seq x y z
N MET A 1 0.79 85.50 24.43
CA MET A 1 -0.29 85.18 25.37
C MET A 1 -1.48 84.76 24.51
N ASP A 2 -2.03 83.61 24.47
CA ASP A 2 -2.39 82.69 25.50
C ASP A 2 -2.56 81.24 24.95
N ARG A 3 -2.14 80.37 25.60
CA ARG A 3 -2.27 79.03 25.98
C ARG A 3 -3.55 78.28 25.65
N ARG A 4 -3.35 77.10 25.06
CA ARG A 4 -4.09 75.87 25.33
C ARG A 4 -5.56 75.72 24.94
N LYS A 5 -5.82 74.92 23.94
CA LYS A 5 -6.90 73.90 24.03
C LYS A 5 -6.48 72.62 23.32
N PHE A 6 -6.15 71.64 24.14
CA PHE A 6 -6.00 70.23 23.76
C PHE A 6 -7.39 69.64 23.50
N LEU A 7 -7.68 69.25 22.28
CA LEU A 7 -8.84 68.40 21.99
C LEU A 7 -8.38 66.97 21.90
N ALA A 8 -8.75 66.12 22.88
CA ALA A 8 -8.60 64.70 22.88
C ALA A 8 -9.58 64.10 21.86
N ALA A 9 -9.07 63.57 20.79
CA ALA A 9 -9.84 62.71 19.88
C ALA A 9 -9.77 61.28 20.37
N THR A 10 -10.87 60.80 20.90
CA THR A 10 -11.03 59.38 21.29
C THR A 10 -11.26 58.57 20.01
N ALA A 11 -10.23 57.88 19.55
CA ALA A 11 -10.34 56.91 18.47
C ALA A 11 -11.01 55.62 19.00
N VAL A 12 -12.27 55.41 18.63
CA VAL A 12 -12.96 54.13 18.80
C VAL A 12 -12.39 53.19 17.74
N ALA A 13 -11.52 52.31 18.16
CA ALA A 13 -11.05 51.22 17.31
C ALA A 13 -12.20 50.21 17.09
N ALA A 14 -12.75 50.18 15.90
CA ALA A 14 -13.66 49.14 15.46
C ALA A 14 -12.85 47.82 15.36
N VAL A 15 -13.09 46.91 16.31
CA VAL A 15 -12.60 45.54 16.23
C VAL A 15 -13.42 44.83 15.17
N SER A 16 -12.88 44.71 13.96
CA SER A 16 -13.45 43.84 12.94
C SER A 16 -13.34 42.38 13.43
N PRO A 17 -14.44 41.59 13.36
CA PRO A 17 -14.34 40.18 13.69
C PRO A 17 -13.35 39.50 12.71
N MET A 18 -12.31 38.90 13.21
CA MET A 18 -11.44 38.02 12.43
C MET A 18 -12.31 36.91 11.82
N PRO A 19 -12.18 36.62 10.52
CA PRO A 19 -12.83 35.45 9.96
C PRO A 19 -12.39 34.21 10.74
N ALA A 20 -13.37 33.41 11.17
CA ALA A 20 -13.11 32.12 11.79
C ALA A 20 -12.15 31.34 10.89
N LEU A 21 -11.00 30.90 11.43
CA LEU A 21 -10.16 29.94 10.75
C LEU A 21 -11.06 28.74 10.43
N GLU A 22 -11.37 28.56 9.16
CA GLU A 22 -11.94 27.30 8.68
C GLU A 22 -11.00 26.20 9.17
N THR A 23 -11.50 25.38 10.08
CA THR A 23 -10.81 24.19 10.54
C THR A 23 -10.64 23.32 9.31
N LEU A 24 -9.45 23.35 8.69
CA LEU A 24 -9.08 22.41 7.64
C LEU A 24 -9.33 21.03 8.22
N ALA A 25 -10.32 20.33 7.71
CA ALA A 25 -10.61 18.95 8.09
C ALA A 25 -9.28 18.20 7.96
N GLN A 26 -8.71 17.76 9.09
CA GLN A 26 -7.46 17.01 9.08
C GLN A 26 -7.73 15.72 8.32
N SER A 27 -7.18 15.63 7.10
CA SER A 27 -7.23 14.40 6.32
C SER A 27 -6.58 13.27 7.14
N THR A 28 -7.25 12.15 7.24
CA THR A 28 -6.70 10.96 7.90
C THR A 28 -5.30 10.67 7.33
N PRO A 29 -4.25 10.53 8.17
CA PRO A 29 -2.92 10.24 7.68
C PRO A 29 -2.92 8.97 6.83
N ARG A 30 -2.39 9.05 5.61
CA ARG A 30 -2.31 7.92 4.68
C ARG A 30 -1.06 7.11 4.94
N GLN A 31 -1.22 5.79 5.06
CA GLN A 31 -0.10 4.87 5.20
C GLN A 31 0.77 4.81 3.95
N TYR A 32 2.04 4.52 4.16
CA TYR A 32 2.97 4.05 3.14
C TYR A 32 3.02 2.54 3.18
N ILE A 33 3.03 1.90 2.02
CA ILE A 33 3.04 0.45 1.88
C ILE A 33 4.21 0.10 0.98
N GLU A 34 5.17 -0.67 1.52
CA GLU A 34 6.28 -1.21 0.74
C GLU A 34 5.92 -2.60 0.24
N LEU A 35 6.04 -2.80 -1.06
CA LEU A 35 5.92 -4.10 -1.73
C LEU A 35 7.32 -4.60 -2.02
N ARG A 36 7.82 -5.52 -1.19
CA ARG A 36 9.18 -6.06 -1.30
C ARG A 36 9.13 -7.46 -1.86
N ARG A 37 9.63 -7.66 -3.08
CA ARG A 37 9.66 -8.96 -3.76
C ARG A 37 11.05 -9.55 -3.72
N TYR A 38 11.18 -10.73 -3.15
CA TYR A 38 12.38 -11.56 -3.21
C TYR A 38 12.24 -12.59 -4.31
N HIS A 39 13.15 -12.57 -5.30
CA HIS A 39 13.28 -13.59 -6.32
C HIS A 39 14.12 -14.72 -5.75
N LEU A 40 13.53 -15.91 -5.69
CA LEU A 40 14.10 -17.03 -4.95
C LEU A 40 14.68 -18.08 -5.88
N LEU A 41 15.65 -18.83 -5.36
CA LEU A 41 16.09 -20.07 -5.95
C LEU A 41 15.13 -21.19 -5.53
N PRO A 42 14.74 -22.11 -6.45
CA PRO A 42 13.80 -23.18 -6.12
C PRO A 42 14.35 -24.20 -5.13
N GLY A 43 13.45 -25.02 -4.57
CA GLY A 43 13.82 -26.18 -3.73
C GLY A 43 14.14 -25.81 -2.28
N THR A 44 15.25 -26.29 -1.75
CA THR A 44 15.65 -26.13 -0.35
C THR A 44 15.91 -24.67 0.01
N LYS A 45 16.45 -23.87 -0.90
CA LYS A 45 16.70 -22.44 -0.73
C LYS A 45 15.40 -21.66 -0.50
N GLN A 46 14.38 -21.93 -1.31
CA GLN A 46 13.07 -21.31 -1.15
C GLN A 46 12.48 -21.63 0.23
N ARG A 47 12.55 -22.88 0.68
CA ARG A 47 12.05 -23.28 2.00
C ARG A 47 12.82 -22.61 3.13
N ALA A 48 14.16 -22.62 3.07
CA ALA A 48 15.00 -21.99 4.08
C ALA A 48 14.73 -20.49 4.18
N PHE A 49 14.59 -19.80 3.05
CA PHE A 49 14.25 -18.38 3.02
C PHE A 49 12.84 -18.12 3.59
N SER A 50 11.86 -18.96 3.26
CA SER A 50 10.49 -18.86 3.79
C SER A 50 10.46 -19.04 5.32
N THR A 51 11.18 -20.02 5.86
CA THR A 51 11.35 -20.24 7.30
C THR A 51 11.99 -19.02 7.98
N PHE A 52 13.09 -18.51 7.42
CA PHE A 52 13.74 -17.30 7.92
C PHE A 52 12.78 -16.11 7.95
N VAL A 53 11.98 -15.91 6.90
CA VAL A 53 11.01 -14.79 6.87
C VAL A 53 9.95 -14.94 7.95
N GLY A 54 9.37 -16.13 8.12
CA GLY A 54 8.33 -16.37 9.12
C GLY A 54 8.84 -16.29 10.56
N ASP A 55 9.96 -16.95 10.85
CA ASP A 55 10.42 -17.17 12.21
C ASP A 55 11.35 -16.06 12.73
N VAL A 56 12.02 -15.33 11.82
CA VAL A 56 13.04 -14.34 12.19
C VAL A 56 12.73 -12.95 11.65
N ALA A 57 12.50 -12.80 10.35
CA ALA A 57 12.41 -11.48 9.72
C ALA A 57 11.11 -10.74 10.11
N ILE A 58 9.95 -11.39 10.06
CA ILE A 58 8.68 -10.75 10.44
C ILE A 58 8.66 -10.33 11.91
N PRO A 59 9.03 -11.18 12.89
CA PRO A 59 9.15 -10.74 14.28
C PRO A 59 10.11 -9.55 14.46
N ALA A 60 11.24 -9.52 13.75
CA ALA A 60 12.17 -8.40 13.81
C ALA A 60 11.59 -7.13 13.20
N MET A 61 10.90 -7.20 12.05
CA MET A 61 10.20 -6.07 11.43
C MET A 61 9.12 -5.51 12.36
N ASN A 62 8.37 -6.39 13.06
CA ASN A 62 7.38 -5.94 14.05
C ASN A 62 8.05 -5.19 15.22
N ARG A 63 9.19 -5.66 15.75
CA ARG A 63 9.98 -4.94 16.77
C ARG A 63 10.53 -3.61 16.24
N ALA A 64 10.87 -3.55 14.95
CA ALA A 64 11.32 -2.34 14.28
C ALA A 64 10.19 -1.34 13.98
N GLY A 65 8.93 -1.65 14.34
CA GLY A 65 7.78 -0.74 14.22
C GLY A 65 6.91 -0.95 12.98
N VAL A 66 7.14 -2.01 12.19
CA VAL A 66 6.22 -2.42 11.12
C VAL A 66 5.05 -3.16 11.76
N ALA A 67 3.88 -2.53 11.79
CA ALA A 67 2.73 -3.05 12.55
C ALA A 67 2.19 -4.38 12.00
N ARG A 68 2.21 -4.55 10.67
CA ARG A 68 1.76 -5.78 9.98
C ARG A 68 2.64 -6.05 8.78
N VAL A 69 2.97 -7.32 8.57
CA VAL A 69 3.73 -7.81 7.41
C VAL A 69 2.89 -8.88 6.70
N GLY A 70 2.43 -8.58 5.50
CA GLY A 70 1.88 -9.59 4.60
C GLY A 70 3.01 -10.39 3.95
N ALA A 71 2.82 -11.70 3.79
CA ALA A 71 3.78 -12.55 3.11
C ALA A 71 3.05 -13.50 2.17
N PHE A 72 3.41 -13.45 0.88
CA PHE A 72 2.67 -14.11 -0.18
C PHE A 72 3.60 -14.80 -1.16
N THR A 73 3.24 -16.02 -1.59
CA THR A 73 3.89 -16.72 -2.71
C THR A 73 3.14 -16.47 -4.01
N VAL A 74 3.85 -16.39 -5.12
CA VAL A 74 3.25 -16.27 -6.46
C VAL A 74 2.67 -17.61 -6.88
N VAL A 75 1.39 -17.62 -7.29
CA VAL A 75 0.71 -18.78 -7.88
C VAL A 75 0.79 -18.71 -9.40
N TYR A 76 0.35 -17.54 -9.95
CA TYR A 76 0.44 -17.23 -11.37
C TYR A 76 0.97 -15.81 -11.54
N GLY A 77 1.94 -15.65 -12.41
CA GLY A 77 2.60 -14.39 -12.72
C GLY A 77 4.09 -14.56 -12.98
N ASP A 78 4.73 -13.46 -13.31
CA ASP A 78 6.16 -13.43 -13.61
C ASP A 78 7.03 -13.74 -12.39
N ASN A 79 8.20 -14.30 -12.66
CA ASN A 79 9.29 -14.46 -11.68
C ASN A 79 8.98 -15.44 -10.52
N ALA A 80 8.30 -16.55 -10.77
CA ALA A 80 8.19 -17.64 -9.81
C ALA A 80 9.47 -18.52 -9.83
N PRO A 81 10.00 -18.98 -8.67
CA PRO A 81 9.48 -18.74 -7.33
C PRO A 81 9.88 -17.36 -6.80
N SER A 82 8.91 -16.65 -6.20
CA SER A 82 9.18 -15.42 -5.46
C SER A 82 8.31 -15.31 -4.22
N LEU A 83 8.79 -14.54 -3.24
CA LEU A 83 8.07 -14.18 -2.03
C LEU A 83 7.85 -12.66 -2.04
N LEU A 84 6.58 -12.25 -1.99
CA LEU A 84 6.20 -10.86 -1.85
C LEU A 84 5.90 -10.56 -0.38
N LEU A 85 6.57 -9.56 0.17
CA LEU A 85 6.22 -8.96 1.46
C LEU A 85 5.48 -7.64 1.23
N VAL A 86 4.46 -7.41 2.04
CA VAL A 86 3.70 -6.16 2.11
C VAL A 86 3.91 -5.58 3.49
N LEU A 87 4.63 -4.46 3.59
CA LEU A 87 5.02 -3.83 4.85
C LEU A 87 4.25 -2.51 5.00
N THR A 88 3.63 -2.31 6.17
CA THR A 88 2.89 -1.07 6.46
C THR A 88 3.74 -0.10 7.27
N HIS A 89 3.78 1.16 6.84
CA HIS A 89 4.52 2.24 7.47
C HIS A 89 3.63 3.46 7.70
N GLN A 90 3.79 4.14 8.83
CA GLN A 90 3.05 5.37 9.12
C GLN A 90 3.70 6.61 8.50
N THR A 91 5.01 6.58 8.30
CA THR A 91 5.79 7.70 7.75
C THR A 91 6.82 7.19 6.75
N ILE A 92 7.27 8.08 5.86
CA ILE A 92 8.36 7.78 4.93
C ILE A 92 9.67 7.48 5.69
N ASP A 93 9.92 8.15 6.81
CA ASP A 93 11.10 7.93 7.63
C ASP A 93 11.16 6.49 8.17
N SER A 94 10.01 5.90 8.49
CA SER A 94 9.96 4.51 8.95
C SER A 94 10.34 3.51 7.85
N VAL A 95 10.09 3.83 6.58
CA VAL A 95 10.55 3.03 5.43
C VAL A 95 12.07 3.06 5.34
N VAL A 96 12.64 4.27 5.37
CA VAL A 96 14.10 4.48 5.25
C VAL A 96 14.84 3.87 6.44
N ALA A 97 14.34 4.07 7.65
CA ALA A 97 15.00 3.62 8.89
C ALA A 97 14.90 2.09 9.12
N LEU A 98 14.03 1.37 8.41
CA LEU A 98 13.79 -0.05 8.68
C LEU A 98 15.07 -0.89 8.56
N ARG A 99 15.87 -0.65 7.53
CA ARG A 99 17.13 -1.38 7.30
C ARG A 99 18.09 -1.25 8.47
N ASP A 100 18.30 -0.03 8.96
CA ASP A 100 19.24 0.25 10.03
C ASP A 100 18.73 -0.30 11.39
N ARG A 101 17.42 -0.22 11.62
CA ARG A 101 16.79 -0.84 12.80
C ARG A 101 16.97 -2.36 12.81
N LEU A 102 16.79 -3.03 11.67
CA LEU A 102 17.04 -4.47 11.56
C LEU A 102 18.52 -4.80 11.73
N ALA A 103 19.42 -4.02 11.15
CA ALA A 103 20.86 -4.22 11.31
C ALA A 103 21.33 -4.08 12.76
N SER A 104 20.63 -3.27 13.56
CA SER A 104 20.91 -3.06 14.98
C SER A 104 20.25 -4.10 15.89
N ASP A 105 19.37 -4.96 15.39
CA ASP A 105 18.68 -6.01 16.15
C ASP A 105 19.58 -7.25 16.29
N ALA A 106 20.22 -7.43 17.44
CA ALA A 106 21.11 -8.55 17.73
C ALA A 106 20.42 -9.93 17.66
N VAL A 107 19.10 -9.98 17.92
CA VAL A 107 18.31 -11.22 17.82
C VAL A 107 18.13 -11.58 16.34
N TYR A 108 17.78 -10.59 15.52
CA TYR A 108 17.66 -10.74 14.07
C TYR A 108 18.99 -11.18 13.44
N ALA A 109 20.09 -10.47 13.76
CA ALA A 109 21.40 -10.78 13.23
C ALA A 109 21.83 -12.23 13.55
N ARG A 110 21.72 -12.65 14.82
CA ARG A 110 22.12 -13.98 15.26
C ARG A 110 21.24 -15.09 14.68
N ALA A 111 19.92 -14.95 14.78
CA ALA A 111 18.99 -15.98 14.30
C ALA A 111 18.92 -16.03 12.77
N GLY A 112 19.19 -14.92 12.10
CA GLY A 112 19.19 -14.82 10.65
C GLY A 112 20.52 -15.08 9.95
N ALA A 113 21.62 -15.31 10.68
CA ALA A 113 22.98 -15.34 10.13
C ALA A 113 23.15 -16.23 8.89
N ALA A 114 22.53 -17.40 8.86
CA ALA A 114 22.60 -18.34 7.72
C ALA A 114 22.05 -17.75 6.41
N ILE A 115 21.13 -16.79 6.49
CA ILE A 115 20.54 -16.11 5.34
C ILE A 115 21.21 -14.76 5.10
N LEU A 116 21.46 -14.00 6.18
CA LEU A 116 22.00 -12.65 6.11
C LEU A 116 23.45 -12.62 5.65
N ASP A 117 24.24 -13.63 6.07
CA ASP A 117 25.67 -13.75 5.77
C ASP A 117 25.94 -14.79 4.66
N ALA A 118 24.91 -15.16 3.89
CA ALA A 118 25.06 -16.13 2.81
C ALA A 118 26.10 -15.66 1.79
N PRO A 119 27.10 -16.51 1.43
CA PRO A 119 28.17 -16.11 0.52
C PRO A 119 27.65 -15.96 -0.92
N MET A 120 28.37 -15.20 -1.74
CA MET A 120 28.06 -15.02 -3.15
C MET A 120 28.03 -16.36 -3.93
N SER A 121 28.84 -17.34 -3.52
CA SER A 121 28.88 -18.68 -4.11
C SER A 121 27.63 -19.54 -3.81
N ASP A 122 26.87 -19.16 -2.78
CA ASP A 122 25.64 -19.86 -2.38
C ASP A 122 24.60 -18.88 -1.81
N PRO A 123 24.04 -17.96 -2.64
CA PRO A 123 23.20 -16.87 -2.20
C PRO A 123 21.85 -17.36 -1.68
N ALA A 124 21.28 -16.64 -0.71
CA ALA A 124 19.99 -16.97 -0.13
C ALA A 124 18.80 -16.63 -1.06
N PHE A 125 18.97 -15.63 -1.92
CA PHE A 125 18.00 -15.21 -2.94
C PHE A 125 18.75 -14.61 -4.15
N VAL A 126 18.06 -14.47 -5.29
CA VAL A 126 18.64 -13.92 -6.52
C VAL A 126 18.76 -12.39 -6.45
N ARG A 127 17.65 -11.72 -6.10
CA ARG A 127 17.56 -10.26 -5.93
C ARG A 127 16.33 -9.88 -5.14
N VAL A 128 16.31 -8.65 -4.67
CA VAL A 128 15.13 -8.02 -4.06
C VAL A 128 14.75 -6.79 -4.88
N GLU A 129 13.46 -6.63 -5.11
CA GLU A 129 12.85 -5.43 -5.70
C GLU A 129 11.91 -4.81 -4.68
N SER A 130 11.88 -3.49 -4.61
CA SER A 130 10.97 -2.76 -3.72
C SER A 130 10.19 -1.72 -4.51
N THR A 131 8.88 -1.65 -4.23
CA THR A 131 7.99 -0.61 -4.73
C THR A 131 7.32 0.04 -3.53
N LEU A 132 7.36 1.36 -3.48
CA LEU A 132 6.72 2.15 -2.42
C LEU A 132 5.46 2.80 -2.96
N VAL A 133 4.34 2.55 -2.29
CA VAL A 133 3.07 3.19 -2.59
C VAL A 133 2.55 3.97 -1.38
N ARG A 134 1.77 5.02 -1.64
CA ARG A 134 1.03 5.76 -0.62
C ARG A 134 -0.45 5.43 -0.76
N ALA A 135 -1.09 5.03 0.33
CA ALA A 135 -2.51 4.73 0.36
C ALA A 135 -3.36 5.90 -0.19
N ILE A 136 -4.49 5.62 -0.82
CA ILE A 136 -5.41 6.64 -1.36
C ILE A 136 -6.34 7.19 -0.27
N ASP A 137 -6.98 8.33 -0.50
CA ASP A 137 -7.84 8.99 0.49
C ASP A 137 -9.08 8.15 0.85
N ALA A 138 -9.69 7.46 -0.12
CA ALA A 138 -10.85 6.60 0.09
C ALA A 138 -10.52 5.33 0.91
N MET A 139 -9.25 4.97 1.04
CA MET A 139 -8.76 3.85 1.85
C MET A 139 -7.36 4.20 2.39
N PRO A 140 -7.27 5.06 3.42
CA PRO A 140 -6.01 5.64 3.88
C PRO A 140 -5.11 4.64 4.61
N THR A 141 -5.65 3.50 5.01
CA THR A 141 -4.92 2.43 5.72
C THR A 141 -5.18 1.08 5.08
N LEU A 142 -4.21 0.18 5.17
CA LEU A 142 -4.37 -1.21 4.78
C LEU A 142 -5.37 -1.89 5.72
N GLU A 143 -6.33 -2.63 5.14
CA GLU A 143 -7.30 -3.44 5.85
C GLU A 143 -6.90 -4.93 5.73
N PRO A 144 -6.56 -5.60 6.82
CA PRO A 144 -6.22 -7.01 6.76
C PRO A 144 -7.44 -7.85 6.41
N SER A 145 -7.23 -8.90 5.66
CA SER A 145 -8.31 -9.83 5.29
C SER A 145 -8.88 -10.55 6.51
N ALA A 146 -10.15 -10.83 6.51
CA ALA A 146 -10.74 -11.78 7.47
C ALA A 146 -10.01 -13.13 7.35
N GLY A 147 -9.56 -13.69 8.47
CA GLY A 147 -8.77 -14.93 8.50
C GLY A 147 -7.27 -14.73 8.20
N ALA A 148 -6.73 -13.52 8.28
CA ALA A 148 -5.29 -13.29 8.27
C ALA A 148 -4.62 -14.17 9.37
N GLY A 149 -3.52 -14.85 9.01
CA GLY A 149 -2.84 -15.80 9.90
C GLY A 149 -3.42 -17.22 9.96
N ALA A 150 -4.54 -17.49 9.31
CA ALA A 150 -5.04 -18.86 9.15
C ALA A 150 -4.53 -19.48 7.85
N ALA A 151 -4.13 -20.75 7.88
CA ALA A 151 -3.87 -21.52 6.67
C ALA A 151 -5.17 -21.63 5.86
N THR A 152 -5.23 -20.99 4.71
CA THR A 152 -6.46 -20.88 3.95
C THR A 152 -6.24 -21.19 2.47
N SER A 153 -7.31 -21.66 1.83
CA SER A 153 -7.38 -21.77 0.37
C SER A 153 -7.50 -20.42 -0.33
N ARG A 154 -7.60 -19.31 0.43
CA ARG A 154 -7.79 -17.96 -0.13
C ARG A 154 -6.67 -17.57 -1.07
N ILE A 155 -7.03 -16.79 -2.04
CA ILE A 155 -6.11 -16.17 -2.98
C ILE A 155 -6.13 -14.64 -2.81
N VAL A 156 -5.07 -14.04 -3.28
CA VAL A 156 -4.90 -12.59 -3.29
C VAL A 156 -4.51 -12.18 -4.70
N GLU A 157 -5.13 -11.14 -5.21
CA GLU A 157 -4.82 -10.55 -6.50
C GLU A 157 -4.15 -9.20 -6.29
N LEU A 158 -2.91 -9.05 -6.76
CA LEU A 158 -2.19 -7.79 -6.81
C LEU A 158 -2.28 -7.23 -8.22
N ARG A 159 -2.87 -6.05 -8.37
CA ARG A 159 -3.06 -5.39 -9.67
C ARG A 159 -2.27 -4.10 -9.75
N THR A 160 -1.70 -3.85 -10.92
CA THR A 160 -1.03 -2.60 -11.27
C THR A 160 -1.72 -1.99 -12.47
N TYR A 161 -2.16 -0.75 -12.32
CA TYR A 161 -2.72 0.08 -13.39
C TYR A 161 -1.71 1.16 -13.73
N GLU A 162 -1.06 1.00 -14.87
CA GLU A 162 -0.10 1.96 -15.41
C GLU A 162 -0.85 3.05 -16.18
N SER A 163 -0.35 4.26 -16.11
CA SER A 163 -0.88 5.41 -16.86
C SER A 163 0.21 5.98 -17.77
N HIS A 164 -0.19 6.53 -18.91
CA HIS A 164 0.74 7.10 -19.90
C HIS A 164 1.30 8.47 -19.49
N SER A 165 0.79 9.07 -18.40
CA SER A 165 1.24 10.37 -17.87
C SER A 165 0.83 10.54 -16.42
N ASP A 166 1.51 11.44 -15.69
CA ASP A 166 1.16 11.80 -14.30
C ASP A 166 -0.28 12.33 -14.20
N ARG A 167 -0.72 13.13 -15.18
CA ARG A 167 -2.09 13.65 -15.21
C ARG A 167 -3.11 12.53 -15.33
N ALA A 168 -2.87 11.53 -16.16
CA ALA A 168 -3.74 10.36 -16.31
C ALA A 168 -3.77 9.52 -15.03
N ALA A 169 -2.62 9.33 -14.37
CA ALA A 169 -2.53 8.64 -13.08
C ALA A 169 -3.30 9.36 -11.98
N LEU A 170 -3.13 10.67 -11.82
CA LEU A 170 -3.89 11.48 -10.88
C LEU A 170 -5.39 11.44 -11.16
N ASN A 171 -5.78 11.41 -12.43
CA ASN A 171 -7.19 11.27 -12.83
C ASN A 171 -7.74 9.89 -12.45
N LYS A 172 -6.96 8.81 -12.60
CA LYS A 172 -7.37 7.48 -12.15
C LYS A 172 -7.51 7.41 -10.63
N LEU A 173 -6.58 8.00 -9.87
CA LEU A 173 -6.69 8.12 -8.41
C LEU A 173 -7.96 8.88 -8.00
N LYS A 174 -8.29 9.98 -8.70
CA LYS A 174 -9.53 10.72 -8.48
C LYS A 174 -10.77 9.86 -8.71
N MET A 175 -10.79 9.02 -9.75
CA MET A 175 -11.88 8.09 -10.03
C MET A 175 -12.08 7.08 -8.89
N PHE A 176 -11.00 6.50 -8.36
CA PHE A 176 -11.07 5.59 -7.20
C PHE A 176 -11.62 6.30 -5.96
N ASN A 177 -11.11 7.49 -5.67
CA ASN A 177 -11.56 8.28 -4.51
C ASN A 177 -13.01 8.75 -4.63
N ALA A 178 -13.50 9.02 -5.86
CA ALA A 178 -14.84 9.54 -6.09
C ALA A 178 -15.95 8.48 -5.98
N GLY A 179 -15.67 7.20 -6.27
CA GLY A 179 -16.76 6.21 -6.27
C GLY A 179 -16.37 4.76 -6.53
N GLU A 180 -15.19 4.47 -7.06
CA GLU A 180 -14.85 3.11 -7.47
C GLU A 180 -14.68 2.17 -6.25
N VAL A 181 -14.11 2.63 -5.13
CA VAL A 181 -13.89 1.81 -3.92
C VAL A 181 -15.20 1.27 -3.30
N PRO A 182 -16.28 2.05 -3.11
CA PRO A 182 -17.57 1.51 -2.66
C PRO A 182 -18.15 0.44 -3.61
N ILE A 183 -17.97 0.61 -4.92
CA ILE A 183 -18.43 -0.37 -5.92
C ILE A 183 -17.66 -1.69 -5.74
N PHE A 184 -16.34 -1.65 -5.56
CA PHE A 184 -15.53 -2.83 -5.24
C PHE A 184 -16.14 -3.61 -4.07
N ARG A 185 -16.39 -2.95 -2.94
CA ARG A 185 -16.87 -3.58 -1.71
C ARG A 185 -18.21 -4.28 -1.88
N ARG A 186 -19.19 -3.62 -2.51
CA ARG A 186 -20.55 -4.20 -2.67
C ARG A 186 -20.65 -5.30 -3.71
N THR A 187 -19.70 -5.38 -4.64
CA THR A 187 -19.65 -6.42 -5.68
C THR A 187 -18.80 -7.64 -5.29
N GLY A 188 -18.27 -7.66 -4.05
CA GLY A 188 -17.47 -8.77 -3.54
C GLY A 188 -15.98 -8.70 -3.87
N LEU A 189 -15.55 -7.62 -4.52
CA LEU A 189 -14.13 -7.30 -4.64
C LEU A 189 -13.64 -6.75 -3.30
N THR A 190 -13.06 -7.61 -2.45
CA THR A 190 -12.66 -7.24 -1.10
C THR A 190 -11.26 -6.60 -1.08
N PRO A 191 -11.15 -5.27 -0.89
CA PRO A 191 -9.86 -4.60 -0.92
C PRO A 191 -9.03 -4.89 0.34
N VAL A 192 -7.71 -4.97 0.13
CA VAL A 192 -6.69 -4.97 1.18
C VAL A 192 -6.01 -3.61 1.26
N PHE A 193 -5.67 -3.03 0.13
CA PHE A 193 -5.21 -1.65 0.01
C PHE A 193 -5.36 -1.14 -1.43
N PHE A 194 -5.36 0.17 -1.59
CA PHE A 194 -5.11 0.90 -2.84
C PHE A 194 -3.99 1.90 -2.61
N GLY A 195 -3.04 2.01 -3.53
CA GLY A 195 -1.90 2.92 -3.37
C GLY A 195 -1.43 3.54 -4.68
N GLU A 196 -1.09 4.83 -4.60
CA GLU A 196 -0.35 5.57 -5.61
C GLU A 196 1.12 5.18 -5.54
N THR A 197 1.73 4.78 -6.64
CA THR A 197 3.15 4.44 -6.68
C THR A 197 3.99 5.71 -6.58
N LEU A 198 4.83 5.78 -5.52
CA LEU A 198 5.78 6.87 -5.31
C LEU A 198 7.15 6.55 -5.87
N VAL A 199 7.58 5.28 -5.73
CA VAL A 199 8.85 4.75 -6.24
C VAL A 199 8.63 3.31 -6.70
N GLY A 200 9.03 2.99 -7.92
CA GLY A 200 8.88 1.65 -8.47
C GLY A 200 9.18 1.59 -9.97
N ALA A 201 9.07 0.41 -10.54
CA ALA A 201 9.44 0.16 -11.95
C ALA A 201 8.36 0.58 -12.95
N LYS A 202 7.09 0.58 -12.56
CA LYS A 202 5.93 0.79 -13.45
C LYS A 202 5.23 2.10 -13.12
N MET A 203 5.93 3.22 -13.26
CA MET A 203 5.41 4.56 -12.94
C MET A 203 5.07 5.35 -14.20
N PRO A 204 4.05 6.26 -14.11
CA PRO A 204 3.15 6.44 -12.98
C PRO A 204 2.08 5.35 -12.93
N SER A 205 1.72 4.90 -11.72
CA SER A 205 0.76 3.80 -11.56
C SER A 205 0.00 3.83 -10.23
N LEU A 206 -1.14 3.15 -10.23
CA LEU A 206 -1.90 2.75 -9.03
C LEU A 206 -1.74 1.25 -8.84
N ILE A 207 -1.38 0.82 -7.63
CA ILE A 207 -1.31 -0.58 -7.25
C ILE A 207 -2.34 -0.87 -6.17
N TYR A 208 -3.03 -1.98 -6.30
CA TYR A 208 -3.98 -2.41 -5.29
C TYR A 208 -4.01 -3.92 -5.10
N MET A 209 -4.51 -4.33 -3.96
CA MET A 209 -4.60 -5.73 -3.58
C MET A 209 -6.01 -6.08 -3.17
N LEU A 210 -6.52 -7.20 -3.70
CA LEU A 210 -7.83 -7.76 -3.39
C LEU A 210 -7.66 -9.17 -2.82
N THR A 211 -8.61 -9.62 -2.00
CA THR A 211 -8.63 -10.98 -1.47
C THR A 211 -9.95 -11.69 -1.79
N PHE A 212 -9.86 -13.00 -2.02
CA PHE A 212 -10.98 -13.86 -2.36
C PHE A 212 -10.82 -15.24 -1.70
N SER A 213 -11.91 -15.95 -1.46
CA SER A 213 -11.86 -17.33 -0.95
C SER A 213 -11.16 -18.29 -1.93
N ASP A 214 -11.37 -18.08 -3.23
CA ASP A 214 -10.83 -18.88 -4.32
C ASP A 214 -10.97 -18.17 -5.68
N MET A 215 -10.52 -18.79 -6.78
CA MET A 215 -10.63 -18.25 -8.14
C MET A 215 -12.08 -18.09 -8.62
N SER A 216 -12.99 -18.98 -8.21
CA SER A 216 -14.41 -18.90 -8.61
C SER A 216 -15.08 -17.67 -7.99
N ALA A 217 -14.81 -17.41 -6.71
CA ALA A 217 -15.28 -16.19 -6.02
C ALA A 217 -14.73 -14.93 -6.68
N ARG A 218 -13.42 -14.92 -7.05
CA ARG A 218 -12.79 -13.84 -7.79
C ARG A 218 -13.54 -13.56 -9.10
N ASP A 219 -13.73 -14.58 -9.93
CA ASP A 219 -14.35 -14.44 -11.25
C ASP A 219 -15.82 -13.97 -11.15
N SER A 220 -16.52 -14.42 -10.11
CA SER A 220 -17.89 -14.00 -9.82
C SER A 220 -17.94 -12.53 -9.40
N ALA A 221 -17.02 -12.09 -8.53
CA ALA A 221 -16.93 -10.70 -8.07
C ALA A 221 -16.58 -9.74 -9.21
N TRP A 222 -15.62 -10.10 -10.07
CA TRP A 222 -15.27 -9.28 -11.25
C TRP A 222 -16.44 -9.18 -12.25
N ARG A 223 -17.20 -10.26 -12.42
CA ARG A 223 -18.39 -10.24 -13.26
C ARG A 223 -19.46 -9.33 -12.67
N ALA A 224 -19.71 -9.41 -11.36
CA ALA A 224 -20.65 -8.54 -10.67
C ALA A 224 -20.24 -7.07 -10.78
N PHE A 225 -18.94 -6.77 -10.60
CA PHE A 225 -18.40 -5.42 -10.78
C PHE A 225 -18.65 -4.88 -12.20
N GLY A 226 -18.34 -5.65 -13.23
CA GLY A 226 -18.55 -5.23 -14.62
C GLY A 226 -20.03 -5.00 -14.99
N GLN A 227 -20.97 -5.60 -14.24
CA GLN A 227 -22.40 -5.45 -14.45
C GLN A 227 -23.02 -4.36 -13.58
N ASP A 228 -22.32 -3.85 -12.58
CA ASP A 228 -22.81 -2.84 -11.65
C ASP A 228 -23.19 -1.53 -12.38
N PRO A 229 -24.40 -0.98 -12.14
CA PRO A 229 -24.87 0.21 -12.85
C PRO A 229 -24.07 1.46 -12.54
N ASP A 230 -23.58 1.63 -11.29
CA ASP A 230 -22.78 2.78 -10.94
C ASP A 230 -21.38 2.68 -11.55
N TRP A 231 -20.82 1.46 -11.66
CA TRP A 231 -19.59 1.24 -12.42
C TRP A 231 -19.75 1.62 -13.88
N LYS A 232 -20.84 1.21 -14.54
CA LYS A 232 -21.10 1.58 -15.93
C LYS A 232 -21.21 3.09 -16.10
N THR A 233 -21.85 3.77 -15.16
CA THR A 233 -21.97 5.23 -15.16
C THR A 233 -20.60 5.89 -14.96
N LEU A 234 -19.85 5.48 -13.93
CA LEU A 234 -18.55 6.03 -13.59
C LEU A 234 -17.51 5.81 -14.70
N SER A 235 -17.47 4.60 -15.27
CA SER A 235 -16.52 4.25 -16.33
C SER A 235 -16.83 4.90 -17.67
N ALA A 236 -18.08 5.27 -17.92
CA ALA A 236 -18.51 5.98 -19.12
C ALA A 236 -18.29 7.50 -19.05
N ASP A 237 -18.00 8.06 -17.86
CA ASP A 237 -17.79 9.48 -17.69
C ASP A 237 -16.59 9.96 -18.51
N PRO A 238 -16.80 10.93 -19.42
CA PRO A 238 -15.73 11.44 -20.30
C PRO A 238 -14.50 11.94 -19.56
N GLN A 239 -14.64 12.42 -18.31
CA GLN A 239 -13.53 12.92 -17.51
C GLN A 239 -12.52 11.82 -17.14
N TYR A 240 -12.92 10.53 -17.13
CA TYR A 240 -12.08 9.40 -16.73
C TYR A 240 -11.58 8.55 -17.91
N ARG A 241 -11.79 9.01 -19.13
CA ARG A 241 -11.31 8.30 -20.32
C ARG A 241 -9.79 8.27 -20.38
N GLU A 242 -9.25 7.18 -20.95
CA GLU A 242 -7.83 7.02 -21.28
C GLU A 242 -6.86 7.22 -20.10
N ASN A 243 -7.30 6.97 -18.87
CA ASN A 243 -6.44 7.16 -17.69
C ASN A 243 -5.61 5.92 -17.32
N VAL A 244 -5.79 4.78 -18.01
CA VAL A 244 -5.01 3.54 -17.84
C VAL A 244 -4.45 3.11 -19.19
N SER A 245 -3.14 2.93 -19.29
CA SER A 245 -2.45 2.49 -20.51
C SER A 245 -2.12 1.00 -20.50
N ALA A 246 -1.88 0.41 -19.33
CA ALA A 246 -1.62 -1.02 -19.19
C ALA A 246 -2.15 -1.54 -17.85
N ILE A 247 -2.54 -2.81 -17.83
CA ILE A 247 -2.95 -3.52 -16.62
C ILE A 247 -2.14 -4.80 -16.53
N SER A 248 -1.58 -5.04 -15.35
CA SER A 248 -0.98 -6.33 -15.01
C SER A 248 -1.49 -6.81 -13.66
N ASP A 249 -1.63 -8.13 -13.51
CA ASP A 249 -2.08 -8.77 -12.29
C ASP A 249 -1.24 -10.00 -11.96
N ILE A 250 -1.16 -10.31 -10.68
CA ILE A 250 -0.44 -11.46 -10.13
C ILE A 250 -1.37 -12.13 -9.13
N ILE A 251 -1.55 -13.45 -9.27
CA ILE A 251 -2.27 -14.25 -8.29
C ILE A 251 -1.29 -14.80 -7.26
N LEU A 252 -1.60 -14.51 -6.02
CA LEU A 252 -0.78 -14.80 -4.85
C LEU A 252 -1.53 -15.70 -3.88
N ARG A 253 -0.78 -16.43 -3.07
CA ARG A 253 -1.29 -17.19 -1.93
C ARG A 253 -0.60 -16.70 -0.65
N PRO A 254 -1.34 -16.37 0.41
CA PRO A 254 -0.73 -16.02 1.68
C PRO A 254 0.01 -17.22 2.26
N THR A 255 1.15 -16.97 2.88
CA THR A 255 1.85 -17.96 3.71
C THR A 255 1.13 -18.11 5.05
N ALA A 256 1.41 -19.20 5.78
CA ALA A 256 0.83 -19.44 7.11
C ALA A 256 1.23 -18.36 8.15
N TYR A 257 2.33 -17.65 7.91
CA TYR A 257 2.84 -16.59 8.79
C TYR A 257 2.48 -15.17 8.30
N SER A 258 1.68 -15.04 7.24
CA SER A 258 1.20 -13.73 6.77
C SER A 258 0.27 -13.09 7.81
N GLN A 259 0.49 -11.81 8.11
CA GLN A 259 -0.31 -11.03 9.07
C GLN A 259 -1.41 -10.19 8.39
N ILE A 260 -1.58 -10.37 7.07
CA ILE A 260 -2.53 -9.63 6.22
C ILE A 260 -3.40 -10.61 5.44
#